data_ac8109ed0fe1c5cc7f51ae81f5fb035e
#
_entry.id   ac8109ed0fe1c5cc7f51ae81f5fb035e
#
_cell.length_a   1.000
_cell.length_b   1.000
_cell.length_c   1.000
_cell.angle_alpha   90.00
_cell.angle_beta   90.00
_cell.angle_gamma   90.00
#
_symmetry.space_group_name_H-M   'P 1'
#
loop_
_entity.id
_entity.type
_entity.pdbx_description
1 polymer ?
#
loop_
_entity_poly.entity_id
_entity_poly.type
_entity_poly.pdbx_seq_one_letter_code
_entity_poly.pdbx_strand_id
1 'polypeptide(L)'
;EGIVVGRKPLPQGDLLLRLVTPKGSLEAVVRKGQRPTGRTGRLSLFHHVRFQLYAKGEGLPTLTQAELLGRLHGLEAPRRFLLAAFLAELAYRLASPEAAPRIYPLLVSGLRGIAKHEDPLLPLVWAGWRVAKAGGIGPSLEGEGLRLKGGRLGEEGVYLGREGGEALKATLRLPGAQALPHLEGAPLNRLFLALKAHAEEALGPLRSAEAIGV
;
A
#
# COMPACT_ATOMS: atom_id res chain seq x y z
N GLU A 1 -6.40 -1.51 16.13
CA GLU A 1 -6.90 -0.73 14.98
C GLU A 1 -6.17 -1.11 13.69
N GLY A 2 -6.73 -0.74 12.55
CA GLY A 2 -6.14 -1.06 11.26
C GLY A 2 -6.83 -0.36 10.10
N ILE A 3 -6.28 -0.56 8.91
CA ILE A 3 -6.84 -0.10 7.64
C ILE A 3 -7.40 -1.29 6.88
N VAL A 4 -8.65 -1.18 6.43
CA VAL A 4 -9.26 -2.19 5.55
C VAL A 4 -8.63 -2.08 4.17
N VAL A 5 -7.95 -3.14 3.72
CA VAL A 5 -7.22 -3.17 2.43
C VAL A 5 -7.79 -4.18 1.44
N GLY A 6 -8.70 -5.02 1.88
CA GLY A 6 -9.35 -6.00 1.01
C GLY A 6 -10.69 -6.47 1.56
N ARG A 7 -11.61 -6.80 0.64
CA ARG A 7 -12.92 -7.37 0.94
C ARG A 7 -13.22 -8.47 -0.08
N LYS A 8 -13.64 -9.61 0.40
CA LYS A 8 -14.03 -10.73 -0.46
C LYS A 8 -15.34 -11.35 0.06
N PRO A 9 -16.40 -11.41 -0.74
CA PRO A 9 -17.60 -12.15 -0.39
C PRO A 9 -17.28 -13.62 -0.15
N LEU A 10 -17.87 -14.19 0.87
CA LEU A 10 -17.83 -15.61 1.19
C LEU A 10 -19.23 -16.22 1.05
N PRO A 11 -19.34 -17.55 0.92
CA PRO A 11 -20.64 -18.24 0.97
C PRO A 11 -21.45 -17.84 2.21
N GLN A 12 -22.77 -18.03 2.15
CA GLN A 12 -23.72 -17.79 3.24
C GLN A 12 -23.84 -16.29 3.69
N GLY A 13 -23.34 -15.35 2.88
CA GLY A 13 -23.44 -13.93 3.16
C GLY A 13 -22.36 -13.41 4.12
N ASP A 14 -21.35 -14.20 4.43
CA ASP A 14 -20.17 -13.78 5.18
C ASP A 14 -19.23 -12.96 4.30
N LEU A 15 -18.31 -12.21 4.95
CA LEU A 15 -17.33 -11.38 4.27
C LEU A 15 -15.94 -11.68 4.87
N LEU A 16 -14.95 -11.87 4.00
CA LEU A 16 -13.55 -11.86 4.40
C LEU A 16 -13.01 -10.45 4.29
N LEU A 17 -12.48 -9.93 5.39
CA LEU A 17 -11.74 -8.67 5.42
C LEU A 17 -10.24 -8.94 5.49
N ARG A 18 -9.48 -8.14 4.76
CA ARG A 18 -8.02 -8.01 4.90
C ARG A 18 -7.70 -6.66 5.51
N LEU A 19 -6.86 -6.68 6.52
CA LEU A 19 -6.46 -5.48 7.27
C LEU A 19 -4.94 -5.41 7.39
N VAL A 20 -4.42 -4.19 7.33
CA VAL A 20 -3.07 -3.86 7.79
C VAL A 20 -3.18 -3.19 9.14
N THR A 21 -2.45 -3.71 10.12
CA THR A 21 -2.43 -3.20 11.48
C THR A 21 -1.01 -2.87 11.92
N PRO A 22 -0.80 -2.15 13.03
CA PRO A 22 0.53 -1.95 13.59
C PRO A 22 1.25 -3.23 14.03
N LYS A 23 0.52 -4.35 14.12
CA LYS A 23 1.05 -5.66 14.53
C LYS A 23 1.23 -6.64 13.38
N GLY A 24 0.86 -6.27 12.16
CA GLY A 24 0.93 -7.12 10.98
C GLY A 24 -0.34 -7.08 10.14
N SER A 25 -0.27 -7.74 8.99
CA SER A 25 -1.42 -8.00 8.14
C SER A 25 -2.23 -9.15 8.71
N LEU A 26 -3.55 -9.07 8.58
CA LEU A 26 -4.44 -10.14 9.02
C LEU A 26 -5.67 -10.28 8.12
N GLU A 27 -6.26 -11.46 8.17
CA GLU A 27 -7.57 -11.74 7.60
C GLU A 27 -8.56 -12.04 8.73
N ALA A 28 -9.79 -11.56 8.60
CA ALA A 28 -10.86 -11.81 9.56
C ALA A 28 -12.19 -12.06 8.83
N VAL A 29 -12.99 -12.95 9.36
CA VAL A 29 -14.34 -13.22 8.86
C VAL A 29 -15.34 -12.30 9.54
N VAL A 30 -16.19 -11.66 8.76
CA VAL A 30 -17.35 -10.89 9.24
C VAL A 30 -18.60 -11.69 8.93
N ARG A 31 -19.25 -12.23 9.96
CA ARG A 31 -20.48 -13.00 9.81
C ARG A 31 -21.62 -12.12 9.30
N LYS A 32 -22.33 -12.60 8.25
CA LYS A 32 -23.41 -11.85 7.59
C LYS A 32 -22.97 -10.44 7.13
N GLY A 33 -21.68 -10.26 6.87
CA GLY A 33 -21.06 -8.97 6.54
C GLY A 33 -21.50 -8.38 5.19
N GLN A 34 -22.12 -9.18 4.32
CA GLN A 34 -22.68 -8.72 3.05
C GLN A 34 -24.04 -8.04 3.21
N ARG A 35 -24.69 -8.13 4.38
CA ARG A 35 -26.00 -7.49 4.62
C ARG A 35 -25.84 -5.97 4.75
N PRO A 36 -26.64 -5.16 4.03
CA PRO A 36 -26.54 -3.70 4.07
C PRO A 36 -26.79 -3.08 5.46
N THR A 37 -27.51 -3.80 6.32
CA THR A 37 -27.92 -3.35 7.67
C THR A 37 -26.92 -3.69 8.76
N GLY A 38 -25.93 -4.55 8.49
CA GLY A 38 -24.92 -4.93 9.47
C GLY A 38 -23.94 -3.79 9.74
N ARG A 39 -23.59 -3.52 11.03
CA ARG A 39 -22.58 -2.53 11.41
C ARG A 39 -21.23 -2.82 10.73
N THR A 40 -20.85 -4.09 10.69
CA THR A 40 -19.60 -4.57 10.09
C THR A 40 -19.64 -4.66 8.56
N GLY A 41 -20.82 -4.89 7.97
CA GLY A 41 -20.99 -4.93 6.52
C GLY A 41 -20.80 -3.59 5.80
N ARG A 42 -20.78 -2.48 6.55
CA ARG A 42 -20.54 -1.14 6.00
C ARG A 42 -19.08 -0.73 5.93
N LEU A 43 -18.17 -1.58 6.39
CA LEU A 43 -16.73 -1.29 6.32
C LEU A 43 -16.26 -1.41 4.88
N SER A 44 -15.80 -0.30 4.33
CA SER A 44 -15.30 -0.18 2.97
C SER A 44 -13.78 -0.17 2.93
N LEU A 45 -13.22 -0.34 1.73
CA LEU A 45 -11.78 -0.21 1.52
C LEU A 45 -11.27 1.14 2.02
N PHE A 46 -10.08 1.13 2.58
CA PHE A 46 -9.33 2.26 3.12
C PHE A 46 -9.96 2.90 4.37
N HIS A 47 -11.03 2.32 4.93
CA HIS A 47 -11.54 2.75 6.22
C HIS A 47 -10.54 2.46 7.33
N HIS A 48 -10.32 3.44 8.19
CA HIS A 48 -9.59 3.29 9.44
C HIS A 48 -10.57 2.81 10.51
N VAL A 49 -10.28 1.67 11.11
CA VAL A 49 -11.21 0.99 12.01
C VAL A 49 -10.53 0.55 13.30
N ARG A 50 -11.28 0.58 14.39
CA ARG A 50 -10.99 -0.14 15.63
C ARG A 50 -11.87 -1.37 15.66
N PHE A 51 -11.31 -2.51 16.03
CA PHE A 51 -12.03 -3.77 15.97
C PHE A 51 -11.64 -4.72 17.09
N GLN A 52 -12.53 -5.68 17.34
CA GLN A 52 -12.27 -6.82 18.22
C GLN A 52 -12.35 -8.11 17.40
N LEU A 53 -11.46 -9.03 17.72
CA LEU A 53 -11.36 -10.33 17.09
C LEU A 53 -11.66 -11.42 18.11
N TYR A 54 -12.42 -12.42 17.68
CA TYR A 54 -12.59 -13.66 18.43
C TYR A 54 -11.97 -14.81 17.61
N ALA A 55 -10.98 -15.46 18.19
CA ALA A 55 -10.34 -16.63 17.59
C ALA A 55 -10.76 -17.90 18.36
N LYS A 56 -11.19 -18.93 17.64
CA LYS A 56 -11.47 -20.25 18.17
C LYS A 56 -10.67 -21.28 17.39
N GLY A 57 -9.69 -21.87 18.07
CA GLY A 57 -8.79 -22.84 17.41
C GLY A 57 -7.88 -22.21 16.38
N GLU A 58 -7.48 -22.99 15.37
CA GLU A 58 -6.53 -22.59 14.31
C GLU A 58 -7.16 -21.87 13.11
N GLY A 59 -8.48 -21.63 13.17
CA GLY A 59 -9.20 -20.98 12.06
C GLY A 59 -9.00 -19.47 12.00
N LEU A 60 -9.48 -18.85 10.90
CA LEU A 60 -9.50 -17.41 10.76
C LEU A 60 -10.31 -16.77 11.89
N PRO A 61 -9.82 -15.70 12.51
CA PRO A 61 -10.55 -14.99 13.54
C PRO A 61 -11.84 -14.37 12.96
N THR A 62 -12.85 -14.29 13.82
CA THR A 62 -14.10 -13.58 13.51
C THR A 62 -14.03 -12.17 14.07
N LEU A 63 -14.33 -11.19 13.24
CA LEU A 63 -14.49 -9.80 13.67
C LEU A 63 -15.86 -9.66 14.34
N THR A 64 -15.87 -9.38 15.64
CA THR A 64 -17.08 -9.33 16.47
C THR A 64 -17.61 -7.92 16.63
N GLN A 65 -16.72 -6.93 16.68
CA GLN A 65 -17.05 -5.51 16.80
C GLN A 65 -16.14 -4.70 15.89
N ALA A 66 -16.70 -3.63 15.31
CA ALA A 66 -15.94 -2.67 14.54
C ALA A 66 -16.51 -1.27 14.75
N GLU A 67 -15.61 -0.34 15.00
CA GLU A 67 -15.85 1.09 15.11
C GLU A 67 -15.12 1.79 13.97
N LEU A 68 -15.82 2.63 13.21
CA LEU A 68 -15.21 3.45 12.17
C LEU A 68 -14.54 4.66 12.83
N LEU A 69 -13.21 4.72 12.77
CA LEU A 69 -12.41 5.83 13.28
C LEU A 69 -12.26 6.96 12.26
N GLY A 70 -12.26 6.62 10.97
CA GLY A 70 -12.12 7.61 9.91
C GLY A 70 -12.36 7.05 8.52
N ARG A 71 -12.71 7.97 7.62
CA ARG A 71 -12.82 7.75 6.18
C ARG A 71 -11.84 8.66 5.47
N LEU A 72 -11.26 8.18 4.39
CA LEU A 72 -10.36 8.97 3.54
C LEU A 72 -11.16 9.47 2.34
N HIS A 73 -11.83 10.61 2.50
CA HIS A 73 -12.52 11.27 1.41
C HIS A 73 -11.53 11.67 0.30
N GLY A 74 -11.91 11.46 -0.94
CA GLY A 74 -11.09 11.71 -2.13
C GLY A 74 -10.53 10.45 -2.78
N LEU A 75 -10.55 9.30 -2.09
CA LEU A 75 -10.14 8.02 -2.68
C LEU A 75 -11.23 7.39 -3.56
N GLU A 76 -12.41 7.97 -3.63
CA GLU A 76 -13.51 7.52 -4.48
C GLU A 76 -13.27 7.80 -5.97
N ALA A 77 -12.43 8.79 -6.30
CA ALA A 77 -12.05 9.08 -7.67
C ALA A 77 -11.27 7.90 -8.26
N PRO A 78 -11.60 7.40 -9.47
CA PRO A 78 -11.07 6.14 -10.01
C PRO A 78 -9.54 6.06 -10.01
N ARG A 79 -8.85 7.11 -10.45
CA ARG A 79 -7.38 7.13 -10.45
C ARG A 79 -6.80 7.04 -9.02
N ARG A 80 -7.35 7.80 -8.07
CA ARG A 80 -6.90 7.77 -6.67
C ARG A 80 -7.19 6.43 -6.01
N PHE A 81 -8.34 5.84 -6.33
CA PHE A 81 -8.70 4.52 -5.84
C PHE A 81 -7.68 3.45 -6.28
N LEU A 82 -7.31 3.42 -7.57
CA LEU A 82 -6.36 2.44 -8.09
C LEU A 82 -4.96 2.63 -7.46
N LEU A 83 -4.50 3.86 -7.30
CA LEU A 83 -3.22 4.16 -6.66
C LEU A 83 -3.23 3.76 -5.18
N ALA A 84 -4.32 4.02 -4.47
CA ALA A 84 -4.51 3.60 -3.09
C ALA A 84 -4.54 2.07 -2.96
N ALA A 85 -5.20 1.37 -3.88
CA ALA A 85 -5.26 -0.09 -3.92
C ALA A 85 -3.86 -0.70 -4.12
N PHE A 86 -3.03 -0.11 -4.97
CA PHE A 86 -1.64 -0.54 -5.17
C PHE A 86 -0.82 -0.40 -3.86
N LEU A 87 -0.87 0.76 -3.21
CA LEU A 87 -0.17 0.98 -1.95
C LEU A 87 -0.66 0.03 -0.85
N ALA A 88 -1.97 -0.18 -0.76
CA ALA A 88 -2.60 -1.07 0.22
C ALA A 88 -2.19 -2.53 0.00
N GLU A 89 -2.16 -3.01 -1.25
CA GLU A 89 -1.71 -4.36 -1.57
C GLU A 89 -0.24 -4.55 -1.23
N LEU A 90 0.61 -3.59 -1.60
CA LEU A 90 2.05 -3.62 -1.28
C LEU A 90 2.27 -3.68 0.24
N ALA A 91 1.61 -2.81 0.99
CA ALA A 91 1.69 -2.79 2.45
C ALA A 91 1.19 -4.10 3.06
N TYR A 92 0.06 -4.65 2.59
CA TYR A 92 -0.49 -5.90 3.08
C TYR A 92 0.48 -7.07 2.89
N ARG A 93 1.13 -7.16 1.73
CA ARG A 93 2.07 -8.25 1.43
C ARG A 93 3.38 -8.16 2.20
N LEU A 94 3.76 -6.97 2.65
CA LEU A 94 5.03 -6.71 3.33
C LEU A 94 4.91 -6.51 4.85
N ALA A 95 3.71 -6.28 5.39
CA ALA A 95 3.52 -6.02 6.82
C ALA A 95 3.60 -7.30 7.65
N SER A 96 4.81 -7.88 7.76
CA SER A 96 5.12 -8.88 8.78
C SER A 96 5.00 -8.25 10.18
N PRO A 97 4.93 -9.05 11.26
CA PRO A 97 4.92 -8.53 12.62
C PRO A 97 6.09 -7.58 12.93
N GLU A 98 7.28 -7.86 12.38
CA GLU A 98 8.50 -7.04 12.58
C GLU A 98 8.47 -5.75 11.77
N ALA A 99 7.92 -5.78 10.56
CA ALA A 99 7.88 -4.62 9.64
C ALA A 99 6.65 -3.73 9.86
N ALA A 100 5.55 -4.28 10.35
CA ALA A 100 4.28 -3.59 10.49
C ALA A 100 4.34 -2.27 11.28
N PRO A 101 5.10 -2.14 12.40
CA PRO A 101 5.22 -0.87 13.12
C PRO A 101 5.76 0.28 12.26
N ARG A 102 6.56 -0.04 11.23
CA ARG A 102 7.09 0.94 10.28
C ARG A 102 6.21 1.12 9.06
N ILE A 103 5.58 0.05 8.57
CA ILE A 103 4.73 0.07 7.37
C ILE A 103 3.39 0.75 7.64
N TYR A 104 2.76 0.49 8.77
CA TYR A 104 1.43 1.02 9.09
C TYR A 104 1.34 2.55 9.02
N PRO A 105 2.22 3.33 9.66
CA PRO A 105 2.18 4.78 9.54
C PRO A 105 2.48 5.29 8.13
N LEU A 106 3.32 4.58 7.35
CA LEU A 106 3.58 4.91 5.96
C LEU A 106 2.35 4.69 5.07
N LEU A 107 1.62 3.61 5.29
CA LEU A 107 0.35 3.35 4.62
C LEU A 107 -0.67 4.46 4.92
N VAL A 108 -0.87 4.79 6.18
CA VAL A 108 -1.81 5.85 6.60
C VAL A 108 -1.44 7.19 5.97
N SER A 109 -0.17 7.59 6.04
CA SER A 109 0.32 8.84 5.45
C SER A 109 0.21 8.84 3.92
N GLY A 110 0.56 7.75 3.28
CA GLY A 110 0.46 7.58 1.84
C GLY A 110 -0.98 7.67 1.34
N LEU A 111 -1.91 6.99 1.98
CA LEU A 111 -3.34 7.05 1.64
C LEU A 111 -3.91 8.46 1.82
N ARG A 112 -3.55 9.16 2.91
CA ARG A 112 -3.93 10.57 3.12
C ARG A 112 -3.37 11.48 2.03
N GLY A 113 -2.12 11.26 1.64
CA GLY A 113 -1.50 11.99 0.55
C GLY A 113 -2.20 11.75 -0.78
N ILE A 114 -2.46 10.49 -1.14
CA ILE A 114 -3.18 10.11 -2.37
C ILE A 114 -4.58 10.74 -2.40
N ALA A 115 -5.26 10.81 -1.25
CA ALA A 115 -6.58 11.42 -1.17
C ALA A 115 -6.59 12.94 -1.41
N LYS A 116 -5.53 13.65 -1.02
CA LYS A 116 -5.53 15.12 -0.92
C LYS A 116 -4.59 15.84 -1.87
N HIS A 117 -3.46 15.20 -2.24
CA HIS A 117 -2.45 15.86 -3.08
C HIS A 117 -2.97 16.13 -4.49
N GLU A 118 -2.55 17.21 -5.12
CA GLU A 118 -2.92 17.56 -6.49
C GLU A 118 -2.56 16.45 -7.46
N ASP A 119 -1.30 16.02 -7.49
CA ASP A 119 -0.90 14.79 -8.17
C ASP A 119 -0.81 13.62 -7.18
N PRO A 120 -1.78 12.69 -7.19
CA PRO A 120 -1.80 11.57 -6.24
C PRO A 120 -0.66 10.56 -6.46
N LEU A 121 0.01 10.60 -7.59
CA LEU A 121 1.14 9.71 -7.88
C LEU A 121 2.36 10.03 -7.01
N LEU A 122 2.57 11.30 -6.66
CA LEU A 122 3.69 11.73 -5.84
C LEU A 122 3.68 11.09 -4.43
N PRO A 123 2.61 11.20 -3.64
CA PRO A 123 2.54 10.51 -2.34
C PRO A 123 2.57 9.00 -2.46
N LEU A 124 2.03 8.41 -3.54
CA LEU A 124 2.16 6.97 -3.79
C LEU A 124 3.62 6.56 -3.95
N VAL A 125 4.37 7.23 -4.83
CA VAL A 125 5.78 6.93 -5.09
C VAL A 125 6.60 7.06 -3.81
N TRP A 126 6.39 8.13 -3.06
CA TRP A 126 7.06 8.34 -1.78
C TRP A 126 6.75 7.23 -0.78
N ALA A 127 5.47 6.95 -0.52
CA ALA A 127 5.06 5.94 0.44
C ALA A 127 5.44 4.53 -0.02
N GLY A 128 5.25 4.22 -1.30
CA GLY A 128 5.49 2.89 -1.86
C GLY A 128 6.96 2.47 -1.76
N TRP A 129 7.91 3.32 -2.11
CA TRP A 129 9.33 3.03 -1.95
C TRP A 129 9.74 2.87 -0.49
N ARG A 130 9.17 3.66 0.41
CA ARG A 130 9.42 3.53 1.85
C ARG A 130 8.81 2.27 2.44
N VAL A 131 7.61 1.89 2.01
CA VAL A 131 6.99 0.61 2.38
C VAL A 131 7.85 -0.55 1.89
N ALA A 132 8.34 -0.50 0.65
CA ALA A 132 9.26 -1.52 0.12
C ALA A 132 10.53 -1.64 0.98
N LYS A 133 11.14 -0.52 1.35
CA LYS A 133 12.31 -0.50 2.24
C LYS A 133 11.99 -1.04 3.62
N ALA A 134 10.91 -0.59 4.25
CA ALA A 134 10.49 -1.05 5.57
C ALA A 134 10.14 -2.54 5.59
N GLY A 135 9.61 -3.06 4.49
CA GLY A 135 9.27 -4.47 4.29
C GLY A 135 10.43 -5.36 3.87
N GLY A 136 11.66 -4.83 3.78
CA GLY A 136 12.87 -5.62 3.50
C GLY A 136 13.17 -5.86 2.02
N ILE A 137 12.42 -5.25 1.10
CA ILE A 137 12.67 -5.33 -0.34
C ILE A 137 13.17 -4.00 -0.93
N GLY A 138 13.67 -3.09 -0.10
CA GLY A 138 14.22 -1.81 -0.58
C GLY A 138 15.41 -2.01 -1.51
N PRO A 139 15.58 -1.14 -2.53
CA PRO A 139 16.73 -1.23 -3.43
C PRO A 139 18.00 -0.82 -2.71
N SER A 140 19.12 -1.49 -3.02
CA SER A 140 20.44 -1.12 -2.52
C SER A 140 20.95 0.18 -3.13
N LEU A 141 20.52 0.47 -4.37
CA LEU A 141 20.97 1.58 -5.22
C LEU A 141 22.49 1.58 -5.45
N GLU A 142 23.12 0.42 -5.31
CA GLU A 142 24.52 0.21 -5.68
C GLU A 142 24.67 0.18 -7.19
N GLY A 143 25.86 0.54 -7.66
CA GLY A 143 26.20 0.59 -9.08
C GLY A 143 26.05 1.98 -9.67
N GLU A 144 26.46 2.10 -10.93
CA GLU A 144 26.39 3.30 -11.74
C GLU A 144 25.49 3.05 -12.95
N GLY A 145 24.63 4.00 -13.28
CA GLY A 145 23.74 3.89 -14.41
C GLY A 145 22.42 4.63 -14.20
N LEU A 146 21.61 4.65 -15.25
CA LEU A 146 20.36 5.40 -15.30
C LEU A 146 19.12 4.50 -15.26
N ARG A 147 19.30 3.20 -15.04
CA ARG A 147 18.25 2.20 -15.01
C ARG A 147 18.29 1.41 -13.70
N LEU A 148 17.14 0.92 -13.28
CA LEU A 148 16.99 0.11 -12.07
C LEU A 148 16.50 -1.29 -12.45
N LYS A 149 17.27 -2.31 -11.99
CA LYS A 149 16.89 -3.73 -12.09
C LYS A 149 17.41 -4.47 -10.85
N GLY A 150 16.59 -5.33 -10.26
CA GLY A 150 16.97 -6.07 -9.06
C GLY A 150 17.46 -5.20 -7.88
N GLY A 151 16.97 -3.96 -7.79
CA GLY A 151 17.38 -3.02 -6.75
C GLY A 151 18.74 -2.35 -6.98
N ARG A 152 19.40 -2.57 -8.12
CA ARG A 152 20.72 -2.01 -8.48
C ARG A 152 20.61 -1.05 -9.67
N LEU A 153 21.45 -0.03 -9.66
CA LEU A 153 21.60 0.90 -10.78
C LEU A 153 22.55 0.33 -11.82
N GLY A 154 22.21 0.47 -13.12
CA GLY A 154 22.98 -0.06 -14.22
C GLY A 154 22.43 0.35 -15.58
N GLU A 155 22.74 -0.45 -16.59
CA GLU A 155 22.34 -0.25 -17.99
C GLU A 155 21.03 -1.00 -18.34
N GLU A 156 20.56 -1.89 -17.49
CA GLU A 156 19.35 -2.69 -17.69
C GLU A 156 18.21 -2.29 -16.74
N GLY A 157 16.98 -2.62 -17.13
CA GLY A 157 15.78 -2.41 -16.31
C GLY A 157 15.04 -1.12 -16.64
N VAL A 158 14.28 -0.62 -15.66
CA VAL A 158 13.46 0.58 -15.83
C VAL A 158 14.32 1.84 -15.85
N TYR A 159 14.18 2.65 -16.89
CA TYR A 159 14.92 3.90 -17.01
C TYR A 159 14.43 4.93 -16.00
N LEU A 160 15.30 5.40 -15.13
CA LEU A 160 15.04 6.45 -14.17
C LEU A 160 15.54 7.82 -14.64
N GLY A 161 16.65 7.84 -15.34
CA GLY A 161 17.42 9.05 -15.60
C GLY A 161 18.15 9.54 -14.34
N ARG A 162 18.96 10.58 -14.49
CA ARG A 162 19.71 11.17 -13.36
C ARG A 162 18.76 11.71 -12.28
N GLU A 163 17.77 12.50 -12.71
CA GLU A 163 16.80 13.13 -11.80
C GLU A 163 15.99 12.08 -11.01
N GLY A 164 15.48 11.02 -11.67
CA GLY A 164 14.75 9.95 -11.01
C GLY A 164 15.64 9.15 -10.04
N GLY A 165 16.88 8.90 -10.40
CA GLY A 165 17.85 8.24 -9.52
C GLY A 165 18.13 9.04 -8.24
N GLU A 166 18.38 10.34 -8.37
CA GLU A 166 18.60 11.22 -7.20
C GLU A 166 17.34 11.35 -6.34
N ALA A 167 16.16 11.48 -6.95
CA ALA A 167 14.90 11.52 -6.25
C ALA A 167 14.61 10.23 -5.46
N LEU A 168 14.92 9.06 -6.04
CA LEU A 168 14.80 7.78 -5.35
C LEU A 168 15.74 7.69 -4.15
N LYS A 169 16.99 8.08 -4.31
CA LYS A 169 17.95 8.15 -3.21
C LYS A 169 17.46 9.09 -2.09
N ALA A 170 16.95 10.26 -2.44
CA ALA A 170 16.40 11.22 -1.48
C ALA A 170 15.18 10.62 -0.75
N THR A 171 14.25 10.00 -1.46
CA THR A 171 13.07 9.35 -0.91
C THR A 171 13.42 8.29 0.13
N LEU A 172 14.49 7.55 -0.07
CA LEU A 172 14.91 6.46 0.83
C LEU A 172 15.81 6.92 1.99
N ARG A 173 16.44 8.08 1.88
CA ARG A 173 17.40 8.60 2.89
C ARG A 173 16.82 9.63 3.81
N LEU A 174 16.03 10.57 3.26
CA LEU A 174 15.54 11.73 4.01
C LEU A 174 14.26 11.39 4.78
N PRO A 175 14.10 11.89 6.01
CA PRO A 175 12.88 11.68 6.78
C PRO A 175 11.72 12.56 6.29
N GLY A 176 10.49 12.01 6.38
CA GLY A 176 9.25 12.76 6.26
C GLY A 176 9.01 13.44 4.89
N ALA A 177 8.26 14.52 4.92
CA ALA A 177 7.84 15.26 3.72
C ALA A 177 9.02 15.94 2.98
N GLN A 178 10.13 16.18 3.65
CA GLN A 178 11.35 16.72 3.03
C GLN A 178 11.95 15.79 1.97
N ALA A 179 11.57 14.52 2.00
CA ALA A 179 11.98 13.54 1.01
C ALA A 179 11.07 13.50 -0.23
N LEU A 180 9.96 14.26 -0.23
CA LEU A 180 9.12 14.36 -1.42
C LEU A 180 9.87 15.11 -2.51
N PRO A 181 10.26 14.44 -3.58
CA PRO A 181 10.85 15.14 -4.71
C PRO A 181 9.80 16.05 -5.34
N HIS A 182 10.18 17.26 -5.69
CA HIS A 182 9.37 18.14 -6.54
C HIS A 182 9.44 17.64 -7.99
N LEU A 183 9.03 16.38 -8.20
CA LEU A 183 9.00 15.75 -9.50
C LEU A 183 7.58 15.80 -10.07
N GLU A 184 7.50 16.10 -11.34
CA GLU A 184 6.26 16.10 -12.10
C GLU A 184 6.43 15.30 -13.39
N GLY A 185 5.33 14.83 -13.96
CA GLY A 185 5.31 14.23 -15.29
C GLY A 185 6.17 12.97 -15.44
N ALA A 186 7.01 12.95 -16.48
CA ALA A 186 7.75 11.75 -16.88
C ALA A 186 8.71 11.18 -15.83
N PRO A 187 9.50 11.96 -15.08
CA PRO A 187 10.34 11.43 -14.02
C PRO A 187 9.55 10.72 -12.90
N LEU A 188 8.42 11.29 -12.51
CA LEU A 188 7.55 10.70 -11.50
C LEU A 188 6.92 9.37 -11.98
N ASN A 189 6.46 9.34 -13.23
CA ASN A 189 5.94 8.12 -13.86
C ASN A 189 7.00 7.01 -13.92
N ARG A 190 8.25 7.34 -14.23
CA ARG A 190 9.37 6.38 -14.24
C ARG A 190 9.65 5.79 -12.86
N LEU A 191 9.58 6.60 -11.81
CA LEU A 191 9.72 6.13 -10.43
C LEU A 191 8.59 5.19 -10.03
N PHE A 192 7.37 5.44 -10.49
CA PHE A 192 6.26 4.52 -10.27
C PHE A 192 6.45 3.20 -11.04
N LEU A 193 6.82 3.25 -12.31
CA LEU A 193 7.11 2.04 -13.11
C LEU A 193 8.24 1.21 -12.51
N ALA A 194 9.28 1.87 -12.01
CA ALA A 194 10.36 1.21 -11.30
C ALA A 194 9.91 0.55 -9.99
N LEU A 195 9.05 1.23 -9.22
CA LEU A 195 8.46 0.66 -8.00
C LEU A 195 7.63 -0.57 -8.32
N LYS A 196 6.75 -0.48 -9.33
CA LYS A 196 5.92 -1.61 -9.77
C LYS A 196 6.79 -2.80 -10.17
N ALA A 197 7.74 -2.60 -11.07
CA ALA A 197 8.62 -3.66 -11.57
C ALA A 197 9.43 -4.30 -10.43
N HIS A 198 10.00 -3.48 -9.54
CA HIS A 198 10.80 -3.95 -8.41
C HIS A 198 9.95 -4.75 -7.40
N ALA A 199 8.75 -4.28 -7.10
CA ALA A 199 7.83 -4.99 -6.20
C ALA A 199 7.35 -6.32 -6.81
N GLU A 200 7.03 -6.34 -8.10
CA GLU A 200 6.61 -7.57 -8.81
C GLU A 200 7.76 -8.59 -8.95
N GLU A 201 9.00 -8.13 -9.12
CA GLU A 201 10.18 -8.99 -9.11
C GLU A 201 10.36 -9.68 -7.74
N ALA A 202 10.16 -8.97 -6.65
CA ALA A 202 10.33 -9.48 -5.30
C ALA A 202 9.13 -10.30 -4.79
N LEU A 203 7.91 -9.95 -5.14
CA LEU A 203 6.67 -10.49 -4.57
C LEU A 203 5.84 -11.31 -5.57
N GLY A 204 6.17 -11.27 -6.85
CA GLY A 204 5.30 -11.74 -7.92
C GLY A 204 4.19 -10.72 -8.27
N PRO A 205 3.32 -11.04 -9.25
CA PRO A 205 2.33 -10.12 -9.77
C PRO A 205 1.48 -9.43 -8.70
N LEU A 206 1.28 -8.13 -8.84
CA LEU A 206 0.39 -7.32 -8.01
C LEU A 206 -0.93 -7.12 -8.75
N ARG A 207 -2.03 -7.61 -8.19
CA ARG A 207 -3.36 -7.56 -8.82
C ARG A 207 -3.84 -6.14 -9.08
N SER A 208 -3.59 -5.24 -8.13
CA SER A 208 -3.93 -3.82 -8.26
C SER A 208 -3.14 -3.11 -9.36
N ALA A 209 -1.92 -3.57 -9.65
CA ALA A 209 -1.07 -2.99 -10.67
C ALA A 209 -1.57 -3.24 -12.11
N GLU A 210 -2.28 -4.34 -12.32
CA GLU A 210 -2.88 -4.67 -13.62
C GLU A 210 -3.95 -3.67 -14.06
N ALA A 211 -4.66 -3.08 -13.08
CA ALA A 211 -5.73 -2.11 -13.33
C ALA A 211 -5.20 -0.67 -13.53
N ILE A 212 -3.94 -0.40 -13.18
CA ILE A 212 -3.31 0.89 -13.39
C ILE A 212 -2.67 0.85 -14.79
N GLY A 213 -3.42 1.25 -15.81
CA GLY A 213 -2.89 1.47 -17.15
C GLY A 213 -1.87 2.62 -17.14
N VAL A 214 -0.62 2.32 -17.32
CA VAL A 214 0.49 3.27 -17.54
C VAL A 214 1.15 2.92 -18.86
#